data_9caa88db28d0378d79e161b35735a0eb
#
_entry.id   9caa88db28d0378d79e161b35735a0eb
#
_cell.length_a   1.000
_cell.length_b   1.000
_cell.length_c   1.000
_cell.angle_alpha   90.00
_cell.angle_beta   90.00
_cell.angle_gamma   90.00
#
_symmetry.space_group_name_H-M   'P 1'
#
loop_
_entity.id
_entity.type
_entity.pdbx_description
1 polymer ?
#
loop_
_entity_poly.entity_id
_entity_poly.type
_entity_poly.pdbx_seq_one_letter_code
_entity_poly.pdbx_strand_id
1 'polypeptide(L)'
;MNKLILLLACLCFSFFGMSQPKYAPLKLNNALVISHLDKESDRFTLEIAVSDVLSHARIKNMVALNLLKQGADPQILLTDSLNQILNGKGINTLMLVSVRGFDTRFKPSSGNITLAEDLAANNLFPIYKDEITSVTFEFHFYREGKLVFADLLKIGGFGDREKMLKKLKKKLIKKVQSSWM
;
A
#
# COMPACT_ATOMS: atom_id res chain seq x y z
N MET A 1 -32.24 -45.52 7.07
CA MET A 1 -31.12 -45.07 6.22
C MET A 1 -31.22 -43.60 5.73
N ASN A 2 -32.42 -43.06 5.51
CA ASN A 2 -32.56 -41.70 4.91
C ASN A 2 -32.25 -40.52 5.85
N LYS A 3 -32.30 -40.69 7.18
CA LYS A 3 -32.00 -39.60 8.14
C LYS A 3 -30.49 -39.31 8.27
N LEU A 4 -29.63 -40.33 8.06
CA LEU A 4 -28.18 -40.16 8.12
C LEU A 4 -27.62 -39.42 6.91
N ILE A 5 -28.20 -39.64 5.74
CA ILE A 5 -27.81 -38.95 4.47
C ILE A 5 -28.17 -37.47 4.54
N LEU A 6 -29.31 -37.11 5.14
CA LEU A 6 -29.73 -35.73 5.30
C LEU A 6 -28.81 -34.94 6.24
N LEU A 7 -28.31 -35.60 7.29
CA LEU A 7 -27.37 -34.97 8.24
C LEU A 7 -26.00 -34.72 7.62
N LEU A 8 -25.54 -35.64 6.75
CA LEU A 8 -24.26 -35.49 6.03
C LEU A 8 -24.32 -34.37 4.99
N ALA A 9 -25.44 -34.18 4.33
CA ALA A 9 -25.65 -33.10 3.34
C ALA A 9 -25.64 -31.71 4.00
N CYS A 10 -26.18 -31.56 5.22
CA CYS A 10 -26.14 -30.28 5.96
C CYS A 10 -24.73 -29.90 6.43
N LEU A 11 -23.86 -30.87 6.71
CA LEU A 11 -22.47 -30.62 7.12
C LEU A 11 -21.59 -30.11 5.97
N CYS A 12 -21.89 -30.47 4.73
CA CYS A 12 -21.11 -30.03 3.57
C CYS A 12 -21.40 -28.57 3.16
N PHE A 13 -22.54 -28.00 3.51
CA PHE A 13 -22.89 -26.61 3.18
C PHE A 13 -22.24 -25.57 4.10
N SER A 14 -21.69 -25.98 5.23
CA SER A 14 -21.11 -25.06 6.24
C SER A 14 -19.68 -24.58 5.90
N PHE A 15 -19.03 -25.12 4.85
CA PHE A 15 -17.64 -24.80 4.51
C PHE A 15 -17.46 -23.77 3.37
N PHE A 16 -18.54 -23.31 2.74
CA PHE A 16 -18.44 -22.18 1.83
C PHE A 16 -18.56 -20.84 2.58
N GLY A 17 -17.74 -20.67 3.62
CA GLY A 17 -17.41 -19.36 4.14
C GLY A 17 -16.63 -18.61 3.05
N MET A 18 -17.32 -18.00 2.09
CA MET A 18 -16.71 -17.02 1.20
C MET A 18 -16.16 -15.93 2.10
N SER A 19 -14.83 -15.92 2.25
CA SER A 19 -14.12 -14.80 2.85
C SER A 19 -14.51 -13.56 2.05
N GLN A 20 -15.46 -12.77 2.55
CA GLN A 20 -15.82 -11.51 1.93
C GLN A 20 -14.57 -10.67 1.81
N PRO A 21 -14.29 -10.05 0.65
CA PRO A 21 -13.18 -9.15 0.52
C PRO A 21 -13.33 -8.06 1.58
N LYS A 22 -12.33 -7.90 2.43
CA LYS A 22 -12.34 -7.00 3.58
C LYS A 22 -12.55 -5.54 3.20
N TYR A 23 -12.22 -5.18 1.98
CA TYR A 23 -12.36 -3.83 1.42
C TYR A 23 -13.17 -3.87 0.13
N ALA A 24 -13.93 -2.82 -0.12
CA ALA A 24 -14.54 -2.58 -1.42
C ALA A 24 -13.44 -2.40 -2.50
N PRO A 25 -13.73 -2.62 -3.80
CA PRO A 25 -12.79 -2.34 -4.88
C PRO A 25 -12.28 -0.89 -4.78
N LEU A 26 -10.95 -0.71 -4.87
CA LEU A 26 -10.31 0.59 -4.63
C LEU A 26 -10.70 1.65 -5.67
N LYS A 27 -10.79 1.27 -6.96
CA LYS A 27 -11.06 2.17 -8.10
C LYS A 27 -10.17 3.42 -8.02
N LEU A 28 -8.86 3.21 -8.03
CA LEU A 28 -7.87 4.28 -7.92
C LEU A 28 -7.82 5.10 -9.20
N ASN A 29 -8.14 6.37 -9.12
CA ASN A 29 -8.08 7.32 -10.25
C ASN A 29 -7.13 8.51 -9.98
N ASN A 30 -6.80 8.74 -8.73
CA ASN A 30 -5.82 9.74 -8.32
C ASN A 30 -5.16 9.37 -7.00
N ALA A 31 -3.92 9.84 -6.76
CA ALA A 31 -3.22 9.62 -5.49
C ALA A 31 -2.16 10.68 -5.19
N LEU A 32 -2.02 11.05 -3.91
CA LEU A 32 -0.77 11.56 -3.36
C LEU A 32 0.03 10.36 -2.86
N VAL A 33 1.21 10.14 -3.41
CA VAL A 33 2.13 9.05 -2.99
C VAL A 33 3.02 9.56 -1.86
N ILE A 34 2.98 8.86 -0.73
CA ILE A 34 3.73 9.17 0.48
C ILE A 34 4.54 7.92 0.85
N SER A 35 5.85 8.04 0.97
CA SER A 35 6.70 6.94 1.45
C SER A 35 7.09 7.15 2.91
N HIS A 36 6.83 6.13 3.74
CA HIS A 36 7.15 6.13 5.17
C HIS A 36 8.30 5.14 5.43
N LEU A 37 9.53 5.64 5.32
CA LEU A 37 10.78 4.88 5.41
C LEU A 37 11.80 5.58 6.29
N ASP A 38 12.79 4.82 6.75
CA ASP A 38 13.88 5.29 7.61
C ASP A 38 14.71 6.40 6.93
N LYS A 39 15.15 6.16 5.69
CA LYS A 39 16.03 7.07 4.96
C LYS A 39 15.27 7.94 3.96
N GLU A 40 15.56 9.24 3.97
CA GLU A 40 14.96 10.20 3.04
C GLU A 40 15.24 9.85 1.57
N SER A 41 16.47 9.45 1.24
CA SER A 41 16.84 9.02 -0.12
C SER A 41 16.03 7.81 -0.61
N ASP A 42 15.64 6.94 0.32
CA ASP A 42 14.80 5.78 0.02
C ASP A 42 13.34 6.22 -0.17
N ARG A 43 12.86 7.18 0.63
CA ARG A 43 11.53 7.78 0.45
C ARG A 43 11.39 8.35 -0.96
N PHE A 44 12.32 9.20 -1.39
CA PHE A 44 12.31 9.79 -2.73
C PHE A 44 12.34 8.74 -3.84
N THR A 45 13.22 7.76 -3.70
CA THR A 45 13.34 6.68 -4.70
C THR A 45 12.02 5.90 -4.83
N LEU A 46 11.37 5.58 -3.71
CA LEU A 46 10.14 4.80 -3.72
C LEU A 46 8.96 5.63 -4.26
N GLU A 47 8.82 6.88 -3.82
CA GLU A 47 7.77 7.79 -4.32
C GLU A 47 7.84 7.96 -5.83
N ILE A 48 9.03 8.22 -6.37
CA ILE A 48 9.23 8.34 -7.82
C ILE A 48 8.91 7.02 -8.52
N ALA A 49 9.38 5.89 -7.98
CA ALA A 49 9.14 4.58 -8.60
C ALA A 49 7.65 4.23 -8.66
N VAL A 50 6.89 4.54 -7.61
CA VAL A 50 5.43 4.33 -7.56
C VAL A 50 4.72 5.32 -8.48
N SER A 51 5.08 6.61 -8.44
CA SER A 51 4.53 7.65 -9.28
C SER A 51 4.67 7.33 -10.78
N ASP A 52 5.84 6.85 -11.21
CA ASP A 52 6.07 6.38 -12.58
C ASP A 52 5.04 5.32 -13.00
N VAL A 53 4.83 4.31 -12.14
CA VAL A 53 3.89 3.22 -12.44
C VAL A 53 2.46 3.73 -12.53
N LEU A 54 2.04 4.61 -11.62
CA LEU A 54 0.70 5.21 -11.65
C LEU A 54 0.49 6.07 -12.89
N SER A 55 1.50 6.85 -13.28
CA SER A 55 1.47 7.68 -14.49
C SER A 55 1.33 6.84 -15.76
N HIS A 56 2.06 5.72 -15.86
CA HIS A 56 1.91 4.78 -16.96
C HIS A 56 0.50 4.15 -17.03
N ALA A 57 -0.14 3.95 -15.87
CA ALA A 57 -1.52 3.50 -15.78
C ALA A 57 -2.56 4.63 -15.99
N ARG A 58 -2.12 5.86 -16.34
CA ARG A 58 -2.94 7.05 -16.48
C ARG A 58 -3.70 7.46 -15.22
N ILE A 59 -3.20 7.08 -14.06
CA ILE A 59 -3.70 7.51 -12.76
C ILE A 59 -3.04 8.84 -12.43
N LYS A 60 -3.86 9.87 -12.21
CA LYS A 60 -3.37 11.20 -11.79
C LYS A 60 -2.66 11.06 -10.44
N ASN A 61 -1.41 11.53 -10.36
CA ASN A 61 -0.68 11.38 -9.11
C ASN A 61 0.27 12.55 -8.83
N MET A 62 0.67 12.65 -7.58
CA MET A 62 1.68 13.57 -7.07
C MET A 62 2.50 12.83 -6.01
N VAL A 63 3.75 13.18 -5.85
CA VAL A 63 4.60 12.68 -4.78
C VAL A 63 4.64 13.66 -3.62
N ALA A 64 4.72 13.15 -2.39
CA ALA A 64 4.80 13.98 -1.19
C ALA A 64 6.05 14.87 -1.18
N LEU A 65 7.11 14.43 -1.81
CA LEU A 65 8.33 15.21 -2.07
C LEU A 65 8.06 16.60 -2.66
N ASN A 66 7.04 16.77 -3.50
CA ASN A 66 6.68 18.06 -4.10
C ASN A 66 5.95 19.00 -3.12
N LEU A 67 5.53 18.50 -1.98
CA LEU A 67 4.77 19.24 -0.95
C LEU A 67 5.57 19.44 0.33
N LEU A 68 6.45 18.50 0.64
CA LEU A 68 7.30 18.53 1.82
C LEU A 68 8.67 19.10 1.44
N LYS A 69 9.13 20.09 2.20
CA LYS A 69 10.54 20.48 2.14
C LYS A 69 11.40 19.31 2.62
N GLN A 70 12.64 19.25 2.12
CA GLN A 70 13.61 18.25 2.56
C GLN A 70 13.74 18.25 4.08
N GLY A 71 13.61 17.08 4.71
CA GLY A 71 13.66 16.91 6.17
C GLY A 71 12.38 17.29 6.92
N ALA A 72 11.31 17.69 6.24
CA ALA A 72 10.05 18.02 6.90
C ALA A 72 9.36 16.77 7.47
N ASP A 73 8.72 16.94 8.64
CA ASP A 73 7.93 15.90 9.29
C ASP A 73 6.74 15.51 8.39
N PRO A 74 6.55 14.23 8.07
CA PRO A 74 5.38 13.74 7.35
C PRO A 74 4.03 14.10 8.00
N GLN A 75 3.99 14.41 9.29
CA GLN A 75 2.78 14.86 9.98
C GLN A 75 2.21 16.17 9.43
N ILE A 76 3.01 16.98 8.71
CA ILE A 76 2.51 18.14 7.96
C ILE A 76 1.42 17.74 6.96
N LEU A 77 1.44 16.48 6.49
CA LEU A 77 0.43 15.91 5.60
C LEU A 77 -0.95 15.76 6.24
N LEU A 78 -1.08 15.98 7.55
CA LEU A 78 -2.34 15.94 8.28
C LEU A 78 -3.03 17.31 8.39
N THR A 79 -2.42 18.36 7.85
CA THR A 79 -2.94 19.73 7.99
C THR A 79 -4.08 20.03 7.00
N ASP A 80 -5.02 20.85 7.42
CA ASP A 80 -6.12 21.33 6.56
C ASP A 80 -5.62 22.06 5.32
N SER A 81 -4.50 22.77 5.42
CA SER A 81 -3.85 23.45 4.29
C SER A 81 -3.48 22.47 3.18
N LEU A 82 -2.99 21.27 3.52
CA LEU A 82 -2.70 20.27 2.52
C LEU A 82 -3.97 19.76 1.86
N ASN A 83 -5.03 19.50 2.62
CA ASN A 83 -6.31 19.07 2.07
C ASN A 83 -6.86 20.06 1.03
N GLN A 84 -6.73 21.36 1.29
CA GLN A 84 -7.11 22.40 0.32
C GLN A 84 -6.26 22.34 -0.96
N ILE A 85 -4.94 22.18 -0.83
CA ILE A 85 -4.02 22.04 -1.98
C ILE A 85 -4.38 20.81 -2.80
N LEU A 86 -4.62 19.66 -2.16
CA LEU A 86 -4.95 18.41 -2.84
C LEU A 86 -6.31 18.48 -3.55
N ASN A 87 -7.31 19.06 -2.88
CA ASN A 87 -8.63 19.27 -3.46
C ASN A 87 -8.56 20.18 -4.68
N GLY A 88 -7.81 21.28 -4.61
CA GLY A 88 -7.56 22.16 -5.77
C GLY A 88 -6.86 21.47 -6.93
N LYS A 89 -6.09 20.41 -6.64
CA LYS A 89 -5.44 19.58 -7.66
C LYS A 89 -6.27 18.35 -8.05
N GLY A 90 -7.46 18.16 -7.49
CA GLY A 90 -8.34 17.01 -7.75
C GLY A 90 -7.71 15.69 -7.29
N ILE A 91 -6.98 15.68 -6.18
CA ILE A 91 -6.44 14.50 -5.51
C ILE A 91 -7.21 14.28 -4.22
N ASN A 92 -7.85 13.13 -4.08
CA ASN A 92 -8.65 12.76 -2.92
C ASN A 92 -8.21 11.46 -2.24
N THR A 93 -7.19 10.80 -2.78
CA THR A 93 -6.64 9.57 -2.21
C THR A 93 -5.20 9.80 -1.75
N LEU A 94 -4.91 9.48 -0.51
CA LEU A 94 -3.56 9.43 0.04
C LEU A 94 -3.08 7.98 0.01
N MET A 95 -1.97 7.71 -0.65
CA MET A 95 -1.34 6.39 -0.72
C MET A 95 -0.08 6.41 0.13
N LEU A 96 -0.13 5.78 1.29
CA LEU A 96 1.03 5.58 2.15
C LEU A 96 1.71 4.26 1.78
N VAL A 97 3.00 4.32 1.50
CA VAL A 97 3.83 3.16 1.16
C VAL A 97 4.90 2.98 2.20
N SER A 98 4.96 1.80 2.81
CA SER A 98 5.95 1.45 3.82
C SER A 98 6.57 0.08 3.54
N VAL A 99 7.67 -0.25 4.21
CA VAL A 99 8.20 -1.60 4.26
C VAL A 99 7.61 -2.30 5.48
N ARG A 100 6.87 -3.38 5.27
CA ARG A 100 6.29 -4.20 6.34
C ARG A 100 7.34 -5.08 7.01
N GLY A 101 8.37 -5.46 6.28
CA GLY A 101 9.48 -6.26 6.78
C GLY A 101 10.15 -7.11 5.69
N PHE A 102 11.11 -7.92 6.14
CA PHE A 102 12.00 -8.72 5.30
C PHE A 102 11.80 -10.20 5.54
N ASP A 103 12.06 -11.02 4.53
CA ASP A 103 12.14 -12.48 4.51
C ASP A 103 10.96 -13.26 5.18
N THR A 104 9.91 -12.58 5.58
CA THR A 104 8.74 -13.13 6.25
C THR A 104 7.49 -13.02 5.37
N ARG A 105 6.44 -13.76 5.70
CA ARG A 105 5.11 -13.60 5.11
C ARG A 105 4.25 -12.77 6.05
N PHE A 106 3.60 -11.77 5.49
CA PHE A 106 2.72 -10.86 6.21
C PHE A 106 1.29 -10.98 5.68
N LYS A 107 0.32 -10.60 6.51
CA LYS A 107 -1.06 -10.36 6.11
C LYS A 107 -1.29 -8.85 6.04
N PRO A 108 -2.14 -8.35 5.13
CA PRO A 108 -2.50 -6.94 5.09
C PRO A 108 -3.07 -6.48 6.44
N SER A 109 -2.79 -5.24 6.80
CA SER A 109 -3.35 -4.64 8.01
C SER A 109 -4.87 -4.68 7.99
N SER A 110 -5.44 -5.00 9.14
CA SER A 110 -6.87 -5.30 9.26
C SER A 110 -7.62 -4.34 10.18
N GLY A 111 -6.96 -3.32 10.70
CA GLY A 111 -7.54 -2.35 11.62
C GLY A 111 -8.11 -1.12 10.93
N ASN A 112 -8.91 -0.35 11.66
CA ASN A 112 -9.31 1.00 11.28
C ASN A 112 -8.20 1.98 11.70
N ILE A 113 -7.01 1.85 11.09
CA ILE A 113 -5.87 2.71 11.37
C ILE A 113 -6.08 4.03 10.63
N THR A 114 -5.96 5.14 11.34
CA THR A 114 -5.97 6.48 10.74
C THR A 114 -4.62 6.79 10.09
N LEU A 115 -4.60 7.73 9.14
CA LEU A 115 -3.34 8.20 8.56
C LEU A 115 -2.38 8.74 9.62
N ALA A 116 -2.92 9.43 10.66
CA ALA A 116 -2.12 9.97 11.77
C ALA A 116 -1.41 8.85 12.56
N GLU A 117 -2.14 7.79 12.89
CA GLU A 117 -1.57 6.64 13.61
C GLU A 117 -0.51 5.92 12.77
N ASP A 118 -0.74 5.79 11.46
CA ASP A 118 0.21 5.15 10.55
C ASP A 118 1.51 5.98 10.40
N LEU A 119 1.39 7.31 10.29
CA LEU A 119 2.54 8.21 10.24
C LEU A 119 3.28 8.31 11.60
N ALA A 120 2.58 8.13 12.72
CA ALA A 120 3.18 8.10 14.05
C ALA A 120 3.85 6.76 14.39
N ALA A 121 3.59 5.70 13.63
CA ALA A 121 4.20 4.40 13.84
C ALA A 121 5.72 4.47 13.56
N ASN A 122 6.53 4.25 14.58
CA ASN A 122 8.00 4.34 14.51
C ASN A 122 8.68 3.09 13.93
N ASN A 123 7.95 2.21 13.26
CA ASN A 123 8.48 1.01 12.63
C ASN A 123 9.02 1.33 11.22
N LEU A 124 10.00 2.22 11.15
CA LEU A 124 10.62 2.61 9.89
C LEU A 124 11.69 1.61 9.49
N PHE A 125 11.58 1.08 8.28
CA PHE A 125 12.56 0.19 7.69
C PHE A 125 13.21 0.86 6.48
N PRO A 126 14.49 0.51 6.16
CA PRO A 126 15.09 0.87 4.87
C PRO A 126 14.39 0.12 3.74
N ILE A 127 14.46 0.67 2.53
CA ILE A 127 13.91 0.01 1.34
C ILE A 127 14.66 -1.28 0.97
N TYR A 128 15.93 -1.34 1.34
CA TYR A 128 16.84 -2.45 1.07
C TYR A 128 17.84 -2.62 2.22
N LYS A 129 18.17 -3.86 2.49
CA LYS A 129 19.25 -4.26 3.42
C LYS A 129 20.04 -5.39 2.78
N ASP A 130 21.36 -5.43 3.02
CA ASP A 130 22.20 -6.52 2.55
C ASP A 130 21.78 -7.87 3.14
N GLU A 131 22.06 -8.95 2.43
CA GLU A 131 21.76 -10.32 2.82
C GLU A 131 20.27 -10.71 2.86
N ILE A 132 19.34 -9.78 2.60
CA ILE A 132 17.93 -10.13 2.49
C ILE A 132 17.60 -10.74 1.12
N THR A 133 16.70 -11.71 1.13
CA THR A 133 16.22 -12.37 -0.09
C THR A 133 14.86 -11.88 -0.54
N SER A 134 14.09 -11.27 0.35
CA SER A 134 12.80 -10.67 0.02
C SER A 134 12.41 -9.50 0.94
N VAL A 135 11.67 -8.57 0.39
CA VAL A 135 11.05 -7.44 1.08
C VAL A 135 9.56 -7.40 0.78
N THR A 136 8.76 -7.07 1.78
CA THR A 136 7.32 -6.86 1.61
C THR A 136 6.99 -5.40 1.82
N PHE A 137 6.44 -4.78 0.77
CA PHE A 137 5.87 -3.44 0.83
C PHE A 137 4.40 -3.53 1.24
N GLU A 138 3.96 -2.59 2.05
CA GLU A 138 2.57 -2.37 2.41
C GLU A 138 2.09 -1.06 1.81
N PHE A 139 0.86 -1.08 1.29
CA PHE A 139 0.21 0.07 0.66
C PHE A 139 -1.10 0.31 1.40
N HIS A 140 -1.23 1.48 2.02
CA HIS A 140 -2.44 1.94 2.65
C HIS A 140 -3.04 3.08 1.86
N PHE A 141 -4.34 3.00 1.56
CA PHE A 141 -5.06 4.02 0.80
C PHE A 141 -6.10 4.68 1.70
N TYR A 142 -5.96 5.98 1.85
CA TYR A 142 -6.83 6.80 2.69
C TYR A 142 -7.67 7.73 1.83
N ARG A 143 -8.96 7.85 2.19
CA ARG A 143 -9.88 8.88 1.68
C ARG A 143 -10.58 9.51 2.88
N GLU A 144 -10.62 10.82 2.94
CA GLU A 144 -11.20 11.55 4.08
C GLU A 144 -10.67 11.08 5.44
N GLY A 145 -9.36 10.81 5.52
CA GLY A 145 -8.68 10.33 6.72
C GLY A 145 -8.95 8.87 7.11
N LYS A 146 -9.81 8.15 6.39
CA LYS A 146 -10.16 6.75 6.67
C LYS A 146 -9.42 5.79 5.75
N LEU A 147 -8.94 4.69 6.30
CA LEU A 147 -8.36 3.60 5.52
C LEU A 147 -9.46 2.92 4.69
N VAL A 148 -9.38 3.04 3.37
CA VAL A 148 -10.35 2.45 2.44
C VAL A 148 -9.84 1.18 1.76
N PHE A 149 -8.52 0.99 1.74
CA PHE A 149 -7.91 -0.21 1.14
C PHE A 149 -6.51 -0.43 1.67
N ALA A 150 -6.11 -1.69 1.86
CA ALA A 150 -4.75 -2.08 2.22
C ALA A 150 -4.29 -3.25 1.35
N ASP A 151 -3.05 -3.21 0.91
CA ASP A 151 -2.48 -4.26 0.05
C ASP A 151 -1.01 -4.52 0.37
N LEU A 152 -0.55 -5.71 0.04
CA LEU A 152 0.84 -6.14 0.21
C LEU A 152 1.46 -6.54 -1.12
N LEU A 153 2.73 -6.21 -1.28
CA LEU A 153 3.52 -6.63 -2.43
C LEU A 153 4.87 -7.19 -1.99
N LYS A 154 5.01 -8.51 -2.04
CA LYS A 154 6.29 -9.17 -1.75
C LYS A 154 7.18 -9.20 -2.99
N ILE A 155 8.40 -8.69 -2.85
CA ILE A 155 9.47 -8.73 -3.84
C ILE A 155 10.53 -9.69 -3.33
N GLY A 156 10.91 -10.67 -4.13
CA GLY A 156 11.92 -11.66 -3.77
C GLY A 156 12.90 -11.98 -4.89
N GLY A 157 13.98 -12.69 -4.55
CA GLY A 157 14.97 -13.16 -5.49
C GLY A 157 15.79 -12.05 -6.15
N PHE A 158 16.16 -11.00 -5.40
CA PHE A 158 17.06 -9.94 -5.85
C PHE A 158 18.42 -10.06 -5.13
N GLY A 159 19.50 -9.63 -5.78
CA GLY A 159 20.84 -9.60 -5.18
C GLY A 159 21.33 -8.19 -4.86
N ASP A 160 20.59 -7.17 -5.29
CA ASP A 160 20.92 -5.77 -5.08
C ASP A 160 19.69 -4.87 -5.11
N ARG A 161 19.88 -3.60 -4.70
CA ARG A 161 18.83 -2.58 -4.60
C ARG A 161 18.19 -2.27 -5.95
N GLU A 162 18.99 -2.19 -7.02
CA GLU A 162 18.47 -1.86 -8.36
C GLU A 162 17.57 -2.97 -8.92
N LYS A 163 18.01 -4.23 -8.78
CA LYS A 163 17.20 -5.39 -9.17
C LYS A 163 15.91 -5.46 -8.36
N MET A 164 15.96 -5.13 -7.06
CA MET A 164 14.78 -5.05 -6.22
C MET A 164 13.79 -4.00 -6.75
N LEU A 165 14.25 -2.77 -7.03
CA LEU A 165 13.42 -1.69 -7.58
C LEU A 165 12.82 -2.04 -8.96
N LYS A 166 13.60 -2.65 -9.84
CA LYS A 166 13.13 -3.13 -11.14
C LYS A 166 12.02 -4.17 -10.99
N LYS A 167 12.17 -5.11 -10.06
CA LYS A 167 11.14 -6.12 -9.76
C LYS A 167 9.91 -5.49 -9.10
N LEU A 168 10.09 -4.51 -8.21
CA LEU A 168 9.01 -3.73 -7.62
C LEU A 168 8.16 -3.10 -8.71
N LYS A 169 8.75 -2.29 -9.59
CA LYS A 169 8.02 -1.64 -10.70
C LYS A 169 7.24 -2.66 -11.55
N LYS A 170 7.87 -3.77 -11.95
CA LYS A 170 7.23 -4.81 -12.76
C LYS A 170 6.00 -5.45 -12.07
N LYS A 171 6.11 -5.76 -10.78
CA LYS A 171 5.01 -6.36 -10.02
C LYS A 171 3.92 -5.33 -9.70
N LEU A 172 4.32 -4.08 -9.42
CA LEU A 172 3.41 -2.99 -9.13
C LEU A 172 2.50 -2.67 -10.31
N ILE A 173 3.03 -2.66 -11.55
CA ILE A 173 2.23 -2.51 -12.78
C ILE A 173 1.09 -3.52 -12.82
N LYS A 174 1.41 -4.81 -12.58
CA LYS A 174 0.39 -5.87 -12.55
C LYS A 174 -0.65 -5.64 -11.46
N LYS A 175 -0.19 -5.21 -10.27
CA LYS A 175 -1.04 -4.99 -9.11
C LYS A 175 -2.01 -3.82 -9.34
N VAL A 176 -1.53 -2.72 -9.90
CA VAL A 176 -2.36 -1.57 -10.30
C VAL A 176 -3.47 -2.02 -11.23
N GLN A 177 -3.14 -2.75 -12.29
CA GLN A 177 -4.09 -3.20 -13.31
C GLN A 177 -5.12 -4.21 -12.79
N SER A 178 -4.72 -5.08 -11.85
CA SER A 178 -5.58 -6.19 -11.41
C SER A 178 -6.41 -5.89 -10.17
N SER A 179 -6.00 -4.92 -9.35
CA SER A 179 -6.58 -4.76 -8.01
C SER A 179 -6.86 -3.32 -7.60
N TRP A 180 -6.23 -2.32 -8.23
CA TRP A 180 -6.36 -0.93 -7.80
C TRP A 180 -7.21 -0.07 -8.74
N MET A 181 -7.38 -0.48 -10.00
CA MET A 181 -8.21 0.21 -11.01
C MET A 181 -9.69 -0.30 -11.11
#